data_30b49a00f2e957a3d8143bf634019510
#
_entry.id   30b49a00f2e957a3d8143bf634019510
#
_cell.length_a   1.000
_cell.length_b   1.000
_cell.length_c   1.000
_cell.angle_alpha   90.00
_cell.angle_beta   90.00
_cell.angle_gamma   90.00
#
_symmetry.space_group_name_H-M   'P 1'
#
loop_
_entity.id
_entity.type
_entity.pdbx_description
1 polymer ?
#
loop_
_entity_poly.entity_id
_entity_poly.type
_entity_poly.pdbx_seq_one_letter_code
_entity_poly.pdbx_strand_id
1 'polypeptide(L)'
;MLKDILNFRRAVRYYAPTPISEEKVRECLQLATLAPTSSNMQLYELYHITNKELLKKLAHACLDQRTAVTAQQMVVFVTRQDKHRAHAKMILDFERGNVQRNSPLERQTKRIKDKEAYYGKLMPFVYSRFFGLLGGFRKLFGVVTSWFRPMMQQLSESDIRVSVHKSCGLVAQTFMLAMAEEGYDTCPLEGYDSRRIKKLLHLPCRAEVSMVITCGIREERGIWGERFRLPFEEVYRNN
;
A
#
# COMPACT_ATOMS: atom_id res chain seq x y z
N MET A 1 -6.90 20.17 11.66
CA MET A 1 -7.04 18.84 12.34
C MET A 1 -7.57 17.79 11.36
N LEU A 2 -7.64 16.48 11.70
CA LEU A 2 -8.01 15.40 10.75
C LEU A 2 -9.32 15.67 9.97
N LYS A 3 -10.34 16.21 10.62
CA LYS A 3 -11.61 16.56 9.97
C LYS A 3 -11.42 17.56 8.81
N ASP A 4 -10.55 18.53 8.98
CA ASP A 4 -10.30 19.57 7.96
C ASP A 4 -9.52 18.97 6.78
N ILE A 5 -8.53 18.11 7.06
CA ILE A 5 -7.78 17.35 6.05
C ILE A 5 -8.72 16.47 5.22
N LEU A 6 -9.63 15.74 5.87
CA LEU A 6 -10.63 14.90 5.20
C LEU A 6 -11.62 15.73 4.36
N ASN A 7 -11.98 16.93 4.82
CA ASN A 7 -12.84 17.84 4.08
C ASN A 7 -12.10 18.49 2.91
N PHE A 8 -10.84 18.87 3.08
CA PHE A 8 -10.01 19.44 2.03
C PHE A 8 -9.76 18.42 0.91
N ARG A 9 -9.36 17.17 1.27
CA ARG A 9 -9.01 16.14 0.30
C ARG A 9 -10.17 15.79 -0.63
N ARG A 10 -9.98 16.00 -1.91
CA ARG A 10 -10.90 15.61 -3.00
C ARG A 10 -10.13 14.83 -4.08
N ALA A 11 -10.82 14.07 -4.91
CA ALA A 11 -10.26 13.54 -6.14
C ALA A 11 -10.20 14.66 -7.18
N VAL A 12 -9.02 15.23 -7.38
CA VAL A 12 -8.79 16.37 -8.27
C VAL A 12 -8.57 15.90 -9.70
N ARG A 13 -9.25 16.50 -10.65
CA ARG A 13 -9.24 16.11 -12.06
C ARG A 13 -8.39 17.03 -12.96
N TYR A 14 -8.06 18.22 -12.48
CA TYR A 14 -7.21 19.18 -13.16
C TYR A 14 -6.30 19.87 -12.14
N TYR A 15 -5.01 19.87 -12.45
CA TYR A 15 -4.00 20.55 -11.65
C TYR A 15 -3.52 21.80 -12.37
N ALA A 16 -3.29 22.85 -11.59
CA ALA A 16 -2.62 24.06 -12.05
C ALA A 16 -1.18 23.74 -12.49
N PRO A 17 -0.58 24.52 -13.40
CA PRO A 17 0.81 24.35 -13.82
C PRO A 17 1.83 24.77 -12.71
N THR A 18 1.35 25.06 -11.52
CA THR A 18 2.16 25.48 -10.37
C THR A 18 2.94 24.27 -9.84
N PRO A 19 4.27 24.34 -9.79
CA PRO A 19 5.10 23.27 -9.24
C PRO A 19 4.81 23.03 -7.77
N ILE A 20 4.94 21.77 -7.33
CA ILE A 20 4.91 21.37 -5.92
C ILE A 20 6.32 20.90 -5.49
N SER A 21 6.66 21.06 -4.21
CA SER A 21 7.97 20.68 -3.69
C SER A 21 8.15 19.15 -3.70
N GLU A 22 9.24 18.70 -4.32
CA GLU A 22 9.63 17.27 -4.31
C GLU A 22 9.97 16.81 -2.89
N GLU A 23 10.59 17.67 -2.07
CA GLU A 23 10.95 17.39 -0.68
C GLU A 23 9.72 17.16 0.17
N LYS A 24 8.73 18.04 0.09
CA LYS A 24 7.46 17.87 0.82
C LYS A 24 6.72 16.60 0.42
N VAL A 25 6.69 16.27 -0.87
CA VAL A 25 6.09 15.01 -1.34
C VAL A 25 6.87 13.81 -0.77
N ARG A 26 8.20 13.89 -0.71
CA ARG A 26 9.04 12.85 -0.09
C ARG A 26 8.79 12.72 1.40
N GLU A 27 8.63 13.81 2.13
CA GLU A 27 8.25 13.82 3.56
C GLU A 27 6.88 13.16 3.76
N CYS A 28 5.89 13.48 2.93
CA CYS A 28 4.59 12.83 2.95
C CYS A 28 4.69 11.31 2.68
N LEU A 29 5.60 10.89 1.80
CA LEU A 29 5.88 9.48 1.56
C LEU A 29 6.52 8.80 2.78
N GLN A 30 7.41 9.48 3.49
CA GLN A 30 7.98 8.97 4.74
C GLN A 30 6.91 8.79 5.81
N LEU A 31 6.02 9.78 5.99
CA LEU A 31 4.88 9.67 6.90
C LEU A 31 3.96 8.50 6.51
N ALA A 32 3.74 8.30 5.22
CA ALA A 32 2.92 7.18 4.72
C ALA A 32 3.48 5.80 5.13
N THR A 33 4.80 5.67 5.33
CA THR A 33 5.40 4.40 5.78
C THR A 33 5.01 4.01 7.20
N LEU A 34 4.44 4.93 7.99
CA LEU A 34 3.91 4.65 9.33
C LEU A 34 2.56 3.92 9.30
N ALA A 35 1.94 3.80 8.14
CA ALA A 35 0.70 3.05 7.98
C ALA A 35 0.87 1.58 8.38
N PRO A 36 -0.13 0.96 9.03
CA PRO A 36 -0.05 -0.43 9.41
C PRO A 36 -0.07 -1.35 8.18
N THR A 37 0.68 -2.45 8.26
CA THR A 37 0.66 -3.50 7.25
C THR A 37 0.50 -4.87 7.89
N SER A 38 -0.09 -5.82 7.16
CA SER A 38 -0.29 -7.18 7.66
C SER A 38 1.03 -7.78 8.13
N SER A 39 1.06 -8.23 9.42
CA SER A 39 2.27 -8.75 10.10
C SER A 39 3.49 -7.80 10.01
N ASN A 40 3.27 -6.53 9.82
CA ASN A 40 4.31 -5.51 9.57
C ASN A 40 5.26 -5.86 8.41
N MET A 41 4.80 -6.64 7.43
CA MET A 41 5.64 -7.14 6.36
C MET A 41 6.08 -6.08 5.34
N GLN A 42 5.39 -4.94 5.27
CA GLN A 42 5.75 -3.77 4.44
C GLN A 42 6.12 -4.14 2.99
N LEU A 43 5.30 -5.01 2.39
CA LEU A 43 5.54 -5.58 1.05
C LEU A 43 5.12 -4.60 -0.06
N TYR A 44 5.70 -3.42 -0.07
CA TYR A 44 5.47 -2.38 -1.07
C TYR A 44 6.75 -1.62 -1.41
N GLU A 45 6.71 -0.92 -2.52
CA GLU A 45 7.68 0.09 -2.94
C GLU A 45 6.92 1.31 -3.45
N LEU A 46 7.52 2.50 -3.25
CA LEU A 46 6.96 3.79 -3.63
C LEU A 46 7.86 4.40 -4.71
N TYR A 47 7.33 4.57 -5.91
CA TYR A 47 8.04 5.19 -7.02
C TYR A 47 7.55 6.62 -7.17
N HIS A 48 8.36 7.59 -6.75
CA HIS A 48 8.09 9.01 -6.89
C HIS A 48 8.64 9.52 -8.22
N ILE A 49 7.78 10.08 -9.05
CA ILE A 49 8.08 10.48 -10.41
C ILE A 49 7.96 12.00 -10.52
N THR A 50 9.08 12.65 -10.85
CA THR A 50 9.22 14.11 -11.02
C THR A 50 9.73 14.47 -12.42
N ASN A 51 10.37 13.53 -13.11
CA ASN A 51 10.87 13.72 -14.46
C ASN A 51 9.73 13.93 -15.45
N LYS A 52 9.69 15.07 -16.13
CA LYS A 52 8.61 15.50 -17.04
C LYS A 52 8.35 14.54 -18.19
N GLU A 53 9.41 13.96 -18.78
CA GLU A 53 9.25 13.00 -19.89
C GLU A 53 8.66 11.67 -19.40
N LEU A 54 9.06 11.22 -18.20
CA LEU A 54 8.49 10.03 -17.59
C LEU A 54 7.04 10.26 -17.15
N LEU A 55 6.70 11.46 -16.63
CA LEU A 55 5.32 11.87 -16.31
C LEU A 55 4.41 11.77 -17.55
N LYS A 56 4.83 12.29 -18.71
CA LYS A 56 4.07 12.17 -19.97
C LYS A 56 3.82 10.71 -20.35
N LYS A 57 4.85 9.86 -20.28
CA LYS A 57 4.73 8.43 -20.60
C LYS A 57 3.82 7.70 -19.60
N LEU A 58 3.87 8.08 -18.33
CA LEU A 58 2.97 7.54 -17.30
C LEU A 58 1.53 8.04 -17.50
N ALA A 59 1.32 9.30 -17.85
CA ALA A 59 -0.01 9.82 -18.18
C ALA A 59 -0.65 9.01 -19.30
N HIS A 60 0.11 8.70 -20.37
CA HIS A 60 -0.35 7.82 -21.44
C HIS A 60 -0.66 6.39 -20.93
N ALA A 61 0.18 5.83 -20.06
CA ALA A 61 -0.11 4.54 -19.43
C ALA A 61 -1.33 4.59 -18.49
N CYS A 62 -1.70 5.77 -17.98
CA CYS A 62 -2.94 6.05 -17.24
C CYS A 62 -4.10 6.48 -18.16
N LEU A 63 -4.11 6.05 -19.42
CA LEU A 63 -5.17 6.24 -20.42
C LEU A 63 -5.44 7.72 -20.71
N ASP A 64 -4.43 8.56 -20.64
CA ASP A 64 -4.47 10.00 -20.86
C ASP A 64 -5.59 10.71 -20.05
N GLN A 65 -5.89 10.14 -18.86
CA GLN A 65 -6.84 10.78 -17.95
C GLN A 65 -6.35 12.19 -17.61
N ARG A 66 -7.26 13.15 -17.58
CA ARG A 66 -6.93 14.58 -17.39
C ARG A 66 -6.12 14.83 -16.11
N THR A 67 -6.44 14.12 -15.01
CA THR A 67 -5.69 14.19 -13.76
C THR A 67 -4.24 13.70 -13.93
N ALA A 68 -3.97 12.75 -14.83
CA ALA A 68 -2.62 12.28 -15.09
C ALA A 68 -1.86 13.24 -16.03
N VAL A 69 -2.54 13.77 -17.05
CA VAL A 69 -1.93 14.69 -18.04
C VAL A 69 -1.53 16.02 -17.38
N THR A 70 -2.28 16.51 -16.41
CA THR A 70 -2.03 17.79 -15.73
C THR A 70 -1.22 17.66 -14.44
N ALA A 71 -0.92 16.45 -13.97
CA ALA A 71 -0.18 16.20 -12.74
C ALA A 71 1.21 16.82 -12.77
N GLN A 72 1.61 17.46 -11.67
CA GLN A 72 2.95 18.00 -11.48
C GLN A 72 3.95 16.91 -11.06
N GLN A 73 3.48 15.94 -10.30
CA GLN A 73 4.24 14.75 -9.89
C GLN A 73 3.28 13.56 -9.80
N MET A 74 3.83 12.35 -9.82
CA MET A 74 3.06 11.12 -9.60
C MET A 74 3.78 10.20 -8.64
N VAL A 75 3.02 9.42 -7.89
CA VAL A 75 3.55 8.33 -7.08
C VAL A 75 2.90 7.02 -7.51
N VAL A 76 3.72 6.03 -7.87
CA VAL A 76 3.26 4.69 -8.19
C VAL A 76 3.49 3.78 -6.98
N PHE A 77 2.40 3.27 -6.43
CA PHE A 77 2.39 2.32 -5.32
C PHE A 77 2.46 0.91 -5.88
N VAL A 78 3.54 0.20 -5.56
CA VAL A 78 3.85 -1.11 -6.12
C VAL A 78 3.90 -2.14 -5.01
N THR A 79 3.15 -3.24 -5.14
CA THR A 79 3.26 -4.35 -4.20
C THR A 79 4.45 -5.25 -4.56
N ARG A 80 5.19 -5.68 -3.54
CA ARG A 80 6.42 -6.46 -3.63
C ARG A 80 6.35 -7.74 -2.80
N GLN A 81 5.31 -8.54 -3.04
CA GLN A 81 5.17 -9.82 -2.33
C GLN A 81 6.39 -10.74 -2.55
N ASP A 82 7.09 -10.58 -3.66
CA ASP A 82 8.34 -11.30 -3.96
C ASP A 82 9.46 -11.07 -2.94
N LYS A 83 9.45 -9.94 -2.22
CA LYS A 83 10.43 -9.60 -1.18
C LYS A 83 10.11 -10.17 0.20
N HIS A 84 9.06 -10.98 0.35
CA HIS A 84 8.57 -11.45 1.65
C HIS A 84 9.65 -12.12 2.52
N ARG A 85 10.56 -12.90 1.93
CA ARG A 85 11.65 -13.56 2.69
C ARG A 85 12.67 -12.57 3.21
N ALA A 86 13.06 -11.59 2.38
CA ALA A 86 14.03 -10.56 2.77
C ALA A 86 13.44 -9.67 3.89
N HIS A 87 12.19 -9.21 3.72
CA HIS A 87 11.54 -8.39 4.73
C HIS A 87 11.30 -9.15 6.03
N ALA A 88 10.85 -10.42 5.97
CA ALA A 88 10.68 -11.25 7.16
C ALA A 88 12.00 -11.41 7.93
N LYS A 89 13.14 -11.57 7.24
CA LYS A 89 14.47 -11.61 7.87
C LYS A 89 14.81 -10.30 8.57
N MET A 90 14.65 -9.16 7.89
CA MET A 90 14.92 -7.83 8.46
C MET A 90 14.06 -7.57 9.71
N ILE A 91 12.79 -7.94 9.67
CA ILE A 91 11.87 -7.81 10.80
C ILE A 91 12.29 -8.73 11.95
N LEU A 92 12.67 -9.97 11.66
CA LEU A 92 13.15 -10.89 12.68
C LEU A 92 14.40 -10.37 13.39
N ASP A 93 15.36 -9.82 12.63
CA ASP A 93 16.59 -9.26 13.21
C ASP A 93 16.27 -8.05 14.11
N PHE A 94 15.34 -7.19 13.69
CA PHE A 94 14.83 -6.10 14.54
C PHE A 94 14.12 -6.62 15.80
N GLU A 95 13.22 -7.61 15.66
CA GLU A 95 12.43 -8.16 16.77
C GLU A 95 13.28 -8.88 17.81
N ARG A 96 14.39 -9.51 17.43
CA ARG A 96 15.35 -10.07 18.40
C ARG A 96 15.90 -8.98 19.33
N GLY A 97 16.37 -7.88 18.77
CA GLY A 97 16.83 -6.74 19.55
C GLY A 97 15.72 -6.06 20.35
N ASN A 98 14.53 -5.96 19.78
CA ASN A 98 13.35 -5.42 20.48
C ASN A 98 12.98 -6.26 21.71
N VAL A 99 12.97 -7.59 21.59
CA VAL A 99 12.72 -8.50 22.72
C VAL A 99 13.79 -8.36 23.80
N GLN A 100 15.06 -8.24 23.43
CA GLN A 100 16.16 -8.06 24.40
C GLN A 100 16.03 -6.76 25.19
N ARG A 101 15.64 -5.65 24.54
CA ARG A 101 15.50 -4.34 25.18
C ARG A 101 14.22 -4.21 26.03
N ASN A 102 13.14 -4.86 25.61
CA ASN A 102 11.79 -4.59 26.12
C ASN A 102 11.10 -5.79 26.78
N SER A 103 11.85 -6.86 27.08
CA SER A 103 11.29 -8.05 27.73
C SER A 103 12.08 -8.47 28.97
N PRO A 104 11.42 -8.95 30.05
CA PRO A 104 12.10 -9.55 31.20
C PRO A 104 13.01 -10.72 30.77
N LEU A 105 14.17 -10.84 31.40
CA LEU A 105 15.22 -11.81 31.03
C LEU A 105 14.68 -13.25 30.93
N GLU A 106 13.88 -13.66 31.92
CA GLU A 106 13.30 -15.02 31.98
C GLU A 106 12.35 -15.33 30.80
N ARG A 107 11.83 -14.31 30.10
CA ARG A 107 10.91 -14.47 28.96
C ARG A 107 11.57 -14.28 27.60
N GLN A 108 12.79 -13.74 27.56
CA GLN A 108 13.46 -13.39 26.30
C GLN A 108 13.67 -14.59 25.39
N THR A 109 14.19 -15.68 25.90
CA THR A 109 14.47 -16.91 25.13
C THR A 109 13.21 -17.45 24.47
N LYS A 110 12.11 -17.54 25.21
CA LYS A 110 10.82 -18.00 24.66
C LYS A 110 10.30 -17.04 23.59
N ARG A 111 10.30 -15.73 23.86
CA ARG A 111 9.81 -14.72 22.92
C ARG A 111 10.63 -14.68 21.63
N ILE A 112 11.95 -14.80 21.71
CA ILE A 112 12.82 -14.88 20.52
C ILE A 112 12.46 -16.10 19.68
N LYS A 113 12.32 -17.27 20.33
CA LYS A 113 11.92 -18.52 19.64
C LYS A 113 10.57 -18.38 18.95
N ASP A 114 9.59 -17.72 19.59
CA ASP A 114 8.28 -17.44 18.99
C ASP A 114 8.41 -16.53 17.77
N LYS A 115 9.25 -15.48 17.81
CA LYS A 115 9.52 -14.60 16.68
C LYS A 115 10.25 -15.33 15.54
N GLU A 116 11.17 -16.23 15.85
CA GLU A 116 11.84 -17.07 14.86
C GLU A 116 10.88 -18.05 14.18
N ALA A 117 9.95 -18.65 14.92
CA ALA A 117 8.90 -19.47 14.33
C ALA A 117 7.98 -18.64 13.41
N TYR A 118 7.62 -17.43 13.84
CA TYR A 118 6.71 -16.56 13.11
C TYR A 118 7.36 -15.96 11.85
N TYR A 119 8.45 -15.20 12.00
CA TYR A 119 9.07 -14.50 10.86
C TYR A 119 10.08 -15.36 10.10
N GLY A 120 10.70 -16.34 10.75
CA GLY A 120 11.65 -17.24 10.09
C GLY A 120 11.00 -18.38 9.31
N LYS A 121 9.81 -18.84 9.71
CA LYS A 121 9.14 -20.00 9.07
C LYS A 121 7.73 -19.67 8.57
N LEU A 122 6.83 -19.19 9.44
CA LEU A 122 5.42 -19.02 9.11
C LEU A 122 5.20 -17.94 8.04
N MET A 123 5.75 -16.72 8.21
CA MET A 123 5.56 -15.65 7.24
C MET A 123 6.15 -15.96 5.87
N PRO A 124 7.39 -16.48 5.73
CA PRO A 124 7.90 -16.96 4.46
C PRO A 124 6.98 -17.99 3.78
N PHE A 125 6.40 -18.93 4.52
CA PHE A 125 5.47 -19.91 3.99
C PHE A 125 4.15 -19.28 3.54
N VAL A 126 3.53 -18.42 4.36
CA VAL A 126 2.25 -17.78 4.07
C VAL A 126 2.32 -16.92 2.81
N TYR A 127 3.40 -16.13 2.64
CA TYR A 127 3.56 -15.24 1.49
C TYR A 127 4.19 -15.89 0.26
N SER A 128 4.60 -17.17 0.33
CA SER A 128 5.13 -17.89 -0.84
C SER A 128 4.05 -18.14 -1.88
N ARG A 129 4.45 -18.09 -3.17
CA ARG A 129 3.59 -18.42 -4.32
C ARG A 129 4.20 -19.55 -5.12
N PHE A 130 3.38 -20.53 -5.51
CA PHE A 130 3.77 -21.60 -6.40
C PHE A 130 2.58 -22.05 -7.25
N PHE A 131 2.29 -21.33 -8.33
CA PHE A 131 1.25 -21.64 -9.33
C PHE A 131 -0.14 -21.99 -8.74
N GLY A 132 -0.49 -21.43 -7.58
CA GLY A 132 -1.75 -21.70 -6.89
C GLY A 132 -1.73 -22.95 -6.00
N LEU A 133 -0.79 -23.89 -6.21
CA LEU A 133 -0.73 -25.17 -5.49
C LEU A 133 -0.52 -25.01 -3.98
N LEU A 134 0.41 -24.13 -3.58
CA LEU A 134 0.63 -23.80 -2.16
C LEU A 134 -0.60 -23.18 -1.52
N GLY A 135 -1.31 -22.33 -2.27
CA GLY A 135 -2.55 -21.73 -1.83
C GLY A 135 -3.64 -22.77 -1.60
N GLY A 136 -3.80 -23.73 -2.50
CA GLY A 136 -4.72 -24.86 -2.36
C GLY A 136 -4.41 -25.70 -1.12
N PHE A 137 -3.16 -26.08 -0.92
CA PHE A 137 -2.71 -26.84 0.25
C PHE A 137 -2.98 -26.06 1.57
N ARG A 138 -2.61 -24.77 1.64
CA ARG A 138 -2.88 -23.95 2.82
C ARG A 138 -4.37 -23.82 3.12
N LYS A 139 -5.20 -23.69 2.08
CA LYS A 139 -6.66 -23.60 2.23
C LYS A 139 -7.24 -24.90 2.78
N LEU A 140 -6.82 -26.04 2.23
CA LEU A 140 -7.24 -27.36 2.72
C LEU A 140 -6.86 -27.55 4.20
N PHE A 141 -5.60 -27.24 4.55
CA PHE A 141 -5.12 -27.26 5.94
C PHE A 141 -5.94 -26.34 6.84
N GLY A 142 -6.25 -25.12 6.39
CA GLY A 142 -7.08 -24.16 7.12
C GLY A 142 -8.50 -24.69 7.37
N VAL A 143 -9.15 -25.27 6.35
CA VAL A 143 -10.48 -25.87 6.47
C VAL A 143 -10.50 -27.01 7.48
N VAL A 144 -9.57 -27.97 7.37
CA VAL A 144 -9.47 -29.09 8.31
C VAL A 144 -9.22 -28.61 9.74
N THR A 145 -8.31 -27.63 9.91
CA THR A 145 -8.01 -27.06 11.24
C THR A 145 -9.22 -26.33 11.82
N SER A 146 -10.03 -25.68 10.98
CA SER A 146 -11.21 -24.93 11.42
C SER A 146 -12.31 -25.78 12.04
N TRP A 147 -12.32 -27.08 11.79
CA TRP A 147 -13.25 -28.02 12.45
C TRP A 147 -12.95 -28.20 13.94
N PHE A 148 -11.72 -27.94 14.35
CA PHE A 148 -11.27 -28.14 15.75
C PHE A 148 -11.04 -26.85 16.51
N ARG A 149 -10.73 -25.74 15.79
CA ARG A 149 -10.48 -24.43 16.38
C ARG A 149 -10.66 -23.30 15.36
N PRO A 150 -10.94 -22.05 15.79
CA PRO A 150 -10.97 -20.91 14.88
C PRO A 150 -9.67 -20.81 14.09
N MET A 151 -9.79 -20.72 12.76
CA MET A 151 -8.65 -20.64 11.84
C MET A 151 -8.97 -19.67 10.71
N MET A 152 -7.97 -18.93 10.28
CA MET A 152 -8.06 -18.05 9.12
C MET A 152 -8.41 -18.87 7.87
N GLN A 153 -9.41 -18.42 7.11
CA GLN A 153 -9.86 -19.09 5.87
C GLN A 153 -9.24 -18.49 4.60
N GLN A 154 -8.76 -17.25 4.68
CA GLN A 154 -8.17 -16.50 3.58
C GLN A 154 -6.69 -16.89 3.39
N LEU A 155 -6.44 -18.11 2.90
CA LEU A 155 -5.12 -18.73 2.80
C LEU A 155 -4.68 -19.04 1.36
N SER A 156 -5.54 -18.81 0.35
CA SER A 156 -5.15 -18.98 -1.05
C SER A 156 -4.08 -17.95 -1.46
N GLU A 157 -3.37 -18.21 -2.56
CA GLU A 157 -2.39 -17.25 -3.08
C GLU A 157 -3.07 -15.92 -3.49
N SER A 158 -4.32 -15.99 -3.97
CA SER A 158 -5.13 -14.81 -4.29
C SER A 158 -5.52 -14.03 -3.04
N ASP A 159 -5.90 -14.69 -1.95
CA ASP A 159 -6.26 -14.04 -0.69
C ASP A 159 -5.05 -13.29 -0.09
N ILE A 160 -3.88 -13.91 -0.12
CA ILE A 160 -2.64 -13.27 0.34
C ILE A 160 -2.28 -12.09 -0.54
N ARG A 161 -2.44 -12.20 -1.87
CA ARG A 161 -2.27 -11.08 -2.79
C ARG A 161 -3.18 -9.91 -2.43
N VAL A 162 -4.45 -10.16 -2.17
CA VAL A 162 -5.43 -9.14 -1.72
C VAL A 162 -4.97 -8.49 -0.41
N SER A 163 -4.46 -9.27 0.56
CA SER A 163 -3.93 -8.74 1.82
C SER A 163 -2.75 -7.78 1.60
N VAL A 164 -1.85 -8.09 0.65
CA VAL A 164 -0.72 -7.21 0.30
C VAL A 164 -1.22 -5.90 -0.34
N HIS A 165 -2.20 -5.98 -1.26
CA HIS A 165 -2.81 -4.78 -1.86
C HIS A 165 -3.57 -3.93 -0.83
N LYS A 166 -4.29 -4.54 0.12
CA LYS A 166 -4.94 -3.81 1.22
C LYS A 166 -3.92 -3.03 2.06
N SER A 167 -2.81 -3.67 2.43
CA SER A 167 -1.72 -3.00 3.16
C SER A 167 -1.14 -1.83 2.37
N CYS A 168 -0.90 -2.02 1.06
CA CYS A 168 -0.43 -0.96 0.18
C CYS A 168 -1.46 0.19 0.06
N GLY A 169 -2.76 -0.13 0.04
CA GLY A 169 -3.85 0.85 0.04
C GLY A 169 -3.90 1.71 1.32
N LEU A 170 -3.58 1.14 2.49
CA LEU A 170 -3.45 1.90 3.72
C LEU A 170 -2.30 2.91 3.65
N VAL A 171 -1.16 2.51 3.09
CA VAL A 171 -0.02 3.42 2.84
C VAL A 171 -0.41 4.53 1.88
N ALA A 172 -1.10 4.18 0.78
CA ALA A 172 -1.57 5.15 -0.21
C ALA A 172 -2.58 6.15 0.39
N GLN A 173 -3.50 5.71 1.24
CA GLN A 173 -4.44 6.59 1.94
C GLN A 173 -3.72 7.52 2.92
N THR A 174 -2.76 7.00 3.69
CA THR A 174 -1.97 7.83 4.61
C THR A 174 -1.17 8.88 3.85
N PHE A 175 -0.57 8.52 2.71
CA PHE A 175 0.08 9.49 1.83
C PHE A 175 -0.86 10.61 1.38
N MET A 176 -2.07 10.26 0.90
CA MET A 176 -3.03 11.27 0.45
C MET A 176 -3.49 12.22 1.57
N LEU A 177 -3.54 11.74 2.82
CA LEU A 177 -3.84 12.59 3.97
C LEU A 177 -2.68 13.51 4.31
N ALA A 178 -1.45 13.02 4.30
CA ALA A 178 -0.25 13.83 4.52
C ALA A 178 -0.11 14.93 3.44
N MET A 179 -0.36 14.60 2.16
CA MET A 179 -0.38 15.58 1.08
C MET A 179 -1.45 16.65 1.30
N ALA A 180 -2.63 16.26 1.78
CA ALA A 180 -3.73 17.19 2.06
C ALA A 180 -3.41 18.12 3.25
N GLU A 181 -2.64 17.65 4.24
CA GLU A 181 -2.13 18.46 5.36
C GLU A 181 -1.17 19.55 4.87
N GLU A 182 -0.33 19.24 3.88
CA GLU A 182 0.54 20.19 3.21
C GLU A 182 -0.17 21.12 2.20
N GLY A 183 -1.49 21.01 2.08
CA GLY A 183 -2.29 21.78 1.13
C GLY A 183 -2.16 21.31 -0.33
N TYR A 184 -1.59 20.14 -0.55
CA TYR A 184 -1.47 19.53 -1.87
C TYR A 184 -2.64 18.60 -2.19
N ASP A 185 -2.97 18.57 -3.46
CA ASP A 185 -4.06 17.75 -3.98
C ASP A 185 -3.56 16.46 -4.59
N THR A 186 -4.41 15.44 -4.46
CA THR A 186 -4.13 14.11 -5.01
C THR A 186 -5.35 13.51 -5.68
N CYS A 187 -5.11 12.60 -6.63
CA CYS A 187 -6.15 11.74 -7.19
C CYS A 187 -5.62 10.32 -7.37
N PRO A 188 -6.22 9.33 -6.68
CA PRO A 188 -5.88 7.93 -6.88
C PRO A 188 -6.47 7.44 -8.20
N LEU A 189 -5.68 6.68 -8.96
CA LEU A 189 -6.02 6.05 -10.21
C LEU A 189 -5.86 4.54 -10.11
N GLU A 190 -6.88 3.81 -10.52
CA GLU A 190 -6.85 2.35 -10.71
C GLU A 190 -7.01 1.97 -12.19
N GLY A 191 -7.47 2.93 -13.03
CA GLY A 191 -7.55 2.76 -14.49
C GLY A 191 -6.21 3.08 -15.16
N TYR A 192 -5.37 2.08 -15.37
CA TYR A 192 -4.07 2.20 -16.03
C TYR A 192 -3.63 0.90 -16.70
N ASP A 193 -2.73 1.02 -17.69
CA ASP A 193 -2.03 -0.13 -18.27
C ASP A 193 -0.83 -0.52 -17.40
N SER A 194 -1.04 -1.52 -16.56
CA SER A 194 -0.02 -2.02 -15.64
C SER A 194 1.22 -2.56 -16.35
N ARG A 195 1.10 -3.12 -17.57
CA ARG A 195 2.24 -3.65 -18.34
C ARG A 195 3.14 -2.51 -18.80
N ARG A 196 2.55 -1.41 -19.32
CA ARG A 196 3.30 -0.21 -19.70
C ARG A 196 4.00 0.42 -18.49
N ILE A 197 3.31 0.59 -17.36
CA ILE A 197 3.92 1.12 -16.13
C ILE A 197 5.10 0.25 -15.68
N LYS A 198 4.92 -1.07 -15.64
CA LYS A 198 5.99 -2.00 -15.26
C LYS A 198 7.22 -1.87 -16.18
N LYS A 199 7.02 -1.71 -17.48
CA LYS A 199 8.10 -1.50 -18.45
C LYS A 199 8.80 -0.15 -18.22
N LEU A 200 8.04 0.93 -18.03
CA LEU A 200 8.57 2.28 -17.83
C LEU A 200 9.42 2.40 -16.55
N LEU A 201 9.00 1.70 -15.49
CA LEU A 201 9.69 1.73 -14.19
C LEU A 201 10.64 0.55 -13.98
N HIS A 202 10.88 -0.28 -15.00
CA HIS A 202 11.73 -1.47 -14.94
C HIS A 202 11.39 -2.41 -13.77
N LEU A 203 10.08 -2.57 -13.49
CA LEU A 203 9.62 -3.40 -12.39
C LEU A 203 9.82 -4.88 -12.70
N PRO A 204 10.22 -5.70 -11.71
CA PRO A 204 10.34 -7.13 -11.89
C PRO A 204 8.98 -7.78 -12.17
N CYS A 205 9.02 -8.96 -12.80
CA CYS A 205 7.82 -9.67 -13.26
C CYS A 205 6.80 -9.91 -12.13
N ARG A 206 7.27 -10.17 -10.91
CA ARG A 206 6.42 -10.44 -9.73
C ARG A 206 5.93 -9.21 -8.97
N ALA A 207 6.41 -8.02 -9.33
CA ALA A 207 5.86 -6.77 -8.79
C ALA A 207 4.51 -6.47 -9.43
N GLU A 208 3.58 -5.89 -8.66
CA GLU A 208 2.27 -5.49 -9.16
C GLU A 208 2.01 -4.02 -8.83
N VAL A 209 1.53 -3.26 -9.80
CA VAL A 209 1.06 -1.89 -9.56
C VAL A 209 -0.23 -1.97 -8.76
N SER A 210 -0.28 -1.32 -7.61
CA SER A 210 -1.46 -1.29 -6.74
C SER A 210 -2.32 -0.06 -7.01
N MET A 211 -1.67 1.08 -7.22
CA MET A 211 -2.33 2.37 -7.41
C MET A 211 -1.34 3.37 -8.00
N VAL A 212 -1.84 4.29 -8.82
CA VAL A 212 -1.09 5.49 -9.22
C VAL A 212 -1.77 6.69 -8.58
N ILE A 213 -1.01 7.55 -7.90
CA ILE A 213 -1.53 8.79 -7.31
C ILE A 213 -0.91 9.97 -8.02
N THR A 214 -1.75 10.80 -8.62
CA THR A 214 -1.36 12.07 -9.21
C THR A 214 -1.35 13.16 -8.17
N CYS A 215 -0.39 14.08 -8.25
CA CYS A 215 -0.15 15.12 -7.25
C CYS A 215 0.00 16.50 -7.91
N GLY A 216 -0.50 17.54 -7.24
CA GLY A 216 -0.41 18.93 -7.70
C GLY A 216 -1.23 19.86 -6.82
N ILE A 217 -1.51 21.04 -7.34
CA ILE A 217 -2.43 22.02 -6.75
C ILE A 217 -3.63 22.11 -7.69
N ARG A 218 -4.84 22.03 -7.16
CA ARG A 218 -6.07 22.06 -7.98
C ARG A 218 -6.24 23.39 -8.75
N GLU A 219 -6.68 23.32 -9.99
CA GLU A 219 -7.30 24.44 -10.65
C GLU A 219 -8.71 24.70 -10.09
N GLU A 220 -9.29 25.88 -10.37
CA GLU A 220 -10.65 26.21 -9.97
C GLU A 220 -11.68 25.14 -10.45
N ARG A 221 -11.52 24.66 -11.68
CA ARG A 221 -12.32 23.55 -12.26
C ARG A 221 -11.81 22.15 -11.87
N GLY A 222 -10.85 22.05 -10.98
CA GLY A 222 -10.19 20.79 -10.62
C GLY A 222 -11.08 19.81 -9.90
N ILE A 223 -12.16 20.27 -9.28
CA ILE A 223 -13.13 19.44 -8.58
C ILE A 223 -14.44 19.41 -9.38
N TRP A 224 -14.93 18.20 -9.65
CA TRP A 224 -16.19 18.02 -10.35
C TRP A 224 -17.36 17.84 -9.37
N GLY A 225 -18.16 18.90 -9.22
CA GLY A 225 -19.38 18.91 -8.44
C GLY A 225 -19.18 18.71 -6.92
N GLU A 226 -20.26 18.45 -6.24
CA GLU A 226 -20.31 18.26 -4.81
C GLU A 226 -19.82 16.86 -4.38
N ARG A 227 -19.48 16.71 -3.09
CA ARG A 227 -19.11 15.42 -2.53
C ARG A 227 -20.37 14.61 -2.21
N PHE A 228 -20.63 13.57 -2.96
CA PHE A 228 -21.64 12.59 -2.61
C PHE A 228 -21.08 11.51 -1.69
N ARG A 229 -21.85 11.12 -0.71
CA ARG A 229 -21.68 9.91 0.11
C ARG A 229 -23.05 9.30 0.33
N LEU A 230 -23.11 7.98 0.39
CA LEU A 230 -24.31 7.29 0.84
C LEU A 230 -24.69 7.77 2.24
N PRO A 231 -25.98 7.77 2.62
CA PRO A 231 -26.40 7.97 3.99
C PRO A 231 -25.63 7.04 4.93
N PHE A 232 -25.26 7.53 6.12
CA PHE A 232 -24.42 6.77 7.04
C PHE A 232 -25.05 5.43 7.41
N GLU A 233 -26.35 5.38 7.57
CA GLU A 233 -27.15 4.21 7.93
C GLU A 233 -27.11 3.10 6.87
N GLU A 234 -26.83 3.44 5.60
CA GLU A 234 -26.67 2.44 4.53
C GLU A 234 -25.39 1.61 4.69
N VAL A 235 -24.39 2.16 5.34
CA VAL A 235 -23.06 1.56 5.49
C VAL A 235 -22.70 1.22 6.94
N TYR A 236 -23.49 1.70 7.90
CA TYR A 236 -23.29 1.48 9.34
C TYR A 236 -24.25 0.41 9.86
N ARG A 237 -23.72 -0.50 10.66
CA ARG A 237 -24.50 -1.49 11.43
C ARG A 237 -23.96 -1.53 12.85
N ASN A 238 -24.83 -1.33 13.84
CA ASN A 238 -24.56 -1.54 15.25
C ASN A 238 -25.25 -2.85 15.67
N ASN A 239 -24.46 -3.87 16.00
CA ASN A 239 -24.95 -5.20 16.37
C ASN A 239 -24.67 -5.46 17.86
#